data_2cf2ca7e383855d0985e9b8b3b4d2f3d
#
_entry.id   2cf2ca7e383855d0985e9b8b3b4d2f3d
#
_cell.length_a   1.000
_cell.length_b   1.000
_cell.length_c   1.000
_cell.angle_alpha   90.00
_cell.angle_beta   90.00
_cell.angle_gamma   90.00
#
_symmetry.space_group_name_H-M   'P 1'
#
loop_
_entity.id
_entity.type
_entity.pdbx_description
1 polymer ?
#
loop_
_entity_poly.entity_id
_entity_poly.type
_entity_poly.pdbx_seq_one_letter_code
_entity_poly.pdbx_strand_id
1 'polypeptide(L)'
;MTPRDARDAALEALLQMERRGAWSDGSLKRIAAQSGLEARDTALCTRMTYGVVQNRTLLDYYIDHWCTQKAARLEPVVACLLRLGIYQILFMDRVPDRAAVHETVELTKRRGKARAAGMINAVLRKCASSKNTLPPLPQNSFISKAAVQYSHPRWLVERLTALVGEQEAEAFLRLDNEPVPTVIQANPLKTTPAELENELRSDGVRLTPHPWLEGCFEVTGTGDLERLSAFASGRCTVQDAAARLAAIAAGPKPGDRVLDVCAAPGGKSFAMAMQMENRGDILSCDIHPHKLKLIESGAARLGITIIRTALADGRERHAGWVEQADVVLADVPCSGLGIIRKKPDIRWKDPAQLAQLPAVQLSILNNVSAYVRPGGVLVYATCTVLPEENGGVVSAFLDVHPDFAKEEFTLPGIGSCPGDVTLWPQRTGTDGFYICRMRRRG
;
A
#
# COMPACT_ATOMS: atom_id res chain seq x y z
N MET A 1 9.86 -21.65 -16.69
CA MET A 1 10.98 -21.22 -17.58
C MET A 1 11.58 -20.00 -16.91
N THR A 2 12.89 -19.98 -16.64
CA THR A 2 13.55 -18.83 -16.02
C THR A 2 13.57 -17.66 -16.99
N PRO A 3 13.11 -16.45 -16.58
CA PRO A 3 13.16 -15.28 -17.44
C PRO A 3 14.60 -14.91 -17.85
N ARG A 4 14.76 -14.39 -19.09
CA ARG A 4 16.09 -14.11 -19.66
C ARG A 4 16.50 -12.64 -19.59
N ASP A 5 15.52 -11.76 -19.47
CA ASP A 5 15.70 -10.31 -19.44
C ASP A 5 14.57 -9.62 -18.65
N ALA A 6 14.69 -8.31 -18.45
CA ALA A 6 13.73 -7.52 -17.69
C ALA A 6 12.28 -7.61 -18.23
N ARG A 7 12.09 -7.72 -19.56
CA ARG A 7 10.77 -7.82 -20.17
C ARG A 7 10.15 -9.18 -19.96
N ASP A 8 10.96 -10.22 -20.03
CA ASP A 8 10.56 -11.59 -19.79
C ASP A 8 10.18 -11.81 -18.32
N ALA A 9 10.93 -11.19 -17.39
CA ALA A 9 10.64 -11.19 -15.97
C ALA A 9 9.35 -10.41 -15.65
N ALA A 10 9.13 -9.26 -16.29
CA ALA A 10 7.89 -8.50 -16.16
C ALA A 10 6.67 -9.28 -16.67
N LEU A 11 6.80 -9.95 -17.82
CA LEU A 11 5.74 -10.83 -18.33
C LEU A 11 5.41 -11.95 -17.34
N GLU A 12 6.43 -12.60 -16.77
CA GLU A 12 6.23 -13.68 -15.78
C GLU A 12 5.50 -13.17 -14.54
N ALA A 13 5.88 -11.99 -14.04
CA ALA A 13 5.22 -11.35 -12.91
C ALA A 13 3.73 -11.07 -13.21
N LEU A 14 3.43 -10.49 -14.38
CA LEU A 14 2.05 -10.23 -14.80
C LEU A 14 1.23 -11.51 -14.95
N LEU A 15 1.82 -12.58 -15.50
CA LEU A 15 1.13 -13.86 -15.63
C LEU A 15 0.86 -14.54 -14.28
N GLN A 16 1.76 -14.39 -13.31
CA GLN A 16 1.52 -14.89 -11.95
C GLN A 16 0.36 -14.14 -11.29
N MET A 17 0.25 -12.85 -11.53
CA MET A 17 -0.85 -12.01 -11.07
C MET A 17 -2.20 -12.46 -11.65
N GLU A 18 -2.27 -12.64 -12.97
CA GLU A 18 -3.50 -13.12 -13.65
C GLU A 18 -3.97 -14.47 -13.11
N ARG A 19 -3.04 -15.35 -12.73
CA ARG A 19 -3.37 -16.69 -12.20
C ARG A 19 -3.80 -16.69 -10.73
N ARG A 20 -3.30 -15.78 -9.91
CA ARG A 20 -3.45 -15.79 -8.44
C ARG A 20 -4.41 -14.73 -7.92
N GLY A 21 -4.84 -13.78 -8.76
CA GLY A 21 -5.75 -12.69 -8.39
C GLY A 21 -5.21 -11.68 -7.38
N ALA A 22 -4.00 -11.88 -6.89
CA ALA A 22 -3.31 -10.97 -5.97
C ALA A 22 -1.80 -11.07 -6.14
N TRP A 23 -1.14 -9.96 -5.94
CA TRP A 23 0.30 -9.86 -6.03
C TRP A 23 0.92 -9.36 -4.72
N SER A 24 2.12 -9.82 -4.39
CA SER A 24 2.93 -9.27 -3.32
C SER A 24 4.25 -8.74 -3.88
N ASP A 25 4.75 -7.63 -3.32
CA ASP A 25 6.07 -7.08 -3.64
C ASP A 25 7.17 -8.13 -3.58
N GLY A 26 7.03 -9.10 -2.67
CA GLY A 26 7.93 -10.23 -2.53
C GLY A 26 7.96 -11.16 -3.77
N SER A 27 6.88 -11.24 -4.54
CA SER A 27 6.85 -12.04 -5.76
C SER A 27 7.70 -11.44 -6.86
N LEU A 28 7.66 -10.11 -7.05
CA LEU A 28 8.50 -9.44 -8.04
C LEU A 28 9.98 -9.48 -7.66
N LYS A 29 10.31 -9.17 -6.41
CA LYS A 29 11.70 -9.27 -5.89
C LYS A 29 12.25 -10.68 -6.10
N ARG A 30 11.45 -11.71 -5.83
CA ARG A 30 11.83 -13.12 -6.03
C ARG A 30 12.06 -13.45 -7.52
N ILE A 31 11.15 -13.01 -8.42
CA ILE A 31 11.30 -13.24 -9.87
C ILE A 31 12.58 -12.56 -10.38
N ALA A 32 12.82 -11.31 -10.00
CA ALA A 32 14.01 -10.57 -10.39
C ALA A 32 15.29 -11.26 -9.89
N ALA A 33 15.31 -11.69 -8.63
CA ALA A 33 16.45 -12.42 -8.05
C ALA A 33 16.70 -13.78 -8.74
N GLN A 34 15.64 -14.56 -8.99
CA GLN A 34 15.72 -15.85 -9.69
C GLN A 34 16.16 -15.72 -11.16
N SER A 35 15.93 -14.54 -11.76
CA SER A 35 16.32 -14.24 -13.13
C SER A 35 17.75 -13.73 -13.25
N GLY A 36 18.46 -13.50 -12.15
CA GLY A 36 19.81 -12.96 -12.13
C GLY A 36 19.92 -11.54 -12.71
N LEU A 37 18.85 -10.75 -12.63
CA LEU A 37 18.82 -9.41 -13.20
C LEU A 37 19.73 -8.46 -12.42
N GLU A 38 20.51 -7.66 -13.14
CA GLU A 38 21.23 -6.53 -12.56
C GLU A 38 20.28 -5.45 -12.02
N ALA A 39 20.77 -4.54 -11.19
CA ALA A 39 19.98 -3.49 -10.56
C ALA A 39 19.18 -2.65 -11.57
N ARG A 40 19.79 -2.30 -12.71
CA ARG A 40 19.14 -1.54 -13.80
C ARG A 40 17.99 -2.32 -14.43
N ASP A 41 18.16 -3.59 -14.70
CA ASP A 41 17.15 -4.45 -15.31
C ASP A 41 16.05 -4.80 -14.32
N THR A 42 16.39 -4.95 -13.04
CA THR A 42 15.42 -5.08 -11.96
C THR A 42 14.51 -3.84 -11.86
N ALA A 43 15.09 -2.64 -11.93
CA ALA A 43 14.31 -1.39 -11.95
C ALA A 43 13.42 -1.30 -13.18
N LEU A 44 13.93 -1.71 -14.36
CA LEU A 44 13.15 -1.75 -15.60
C LEU A 44 11.99 -2.74 -15.52
N CYS A 45 12.23 -3.97 -15.03
CA CYS A 45 11.22 -4.99 -14.78
C CYS A 45 10.14 -4.46 -13.84
N THR A 46 10.54 -3.86 -12.72
CA THR A 46 9.65 -3.28 -11.73
C THR A 46 8.78 -2.20 -12.33
N ARG A 47 9.37 -1.23 -13.05
CA ARG A 47 8.63 -0.15 -13.70
C ARG A 47 7.61 -0.66 -14.72
N MET A 48 7.99 -1.62 -15.56
CA MET A 48 7.07 -2.21 -16.54
C MET A 48 5.93 -2.96 -15.86
N THR A 49 6.21 -3.76 -14.84
CA THR A 49 5.20 -4.56 -14.16
C THR A 49 4.19 -3.66 -13.44
N TYR A 50 4.66 -2.75 -12.58
CA TYR A 50 3.77 -1.80 -11.88
C TYR A 50 3.01 -0.90 -12.84
N GLY A 51 3.66 -0.42 -13.89
CA GLY A 51 3.03 0.45 -14.87
C GLY A 51 1.92 -0.23 -15.67
N VAL A 52 2.09 -1.50 -16.04
CA VAL A 52 1.03 -2.29 -16.69
C VAL A 52 -0.14 -2.53 -15.73
N VAL A 53 0.13 -2.89 -14.49
CA VAL A 53 -0.90 -3.11 -13.45
C VAL A 53 -1.71 -1.84 -13.20
N GLN A 54 -1.01 -0.73 -13.04
CA GLN A 54 -1.59 0.59 -12.80
C GLN A 54 -2.46 1.08 -13.95
N ASN A 55 -2.10 0.76 -15.20
CA ASN A 55 -2.77 1.24 -16.39
C ASN A 55 -3.59 0.16 -17.11
N ARG A 56 -3.90 -0.96 -16.47
CA ARG A 56 -4.49 -2.15 -17.09
C ARG A 56 -5.75 -1.84 -17.91
N THR A 57 -6.74 -1.13 -17.35
CA THR A 57 -7.99 -0.82 -18.04
C THR A 57 -7.76 0.09 -19.24
N LEU A 58 -6.87 1.08 -19.12
CA LEU A 58 -6.52 1.98 -20.20
C LEU A 58 -5.81 1.23 -21.35
N LEU A 59 -4.88 0.34 -20.99
CA LEU A 59 -4.19 -0.51 -21.97
C LEU A 59 -5.16 -1.45 -22.68
N ASP A 60 -6.07 -2.08 -21.95
CA ASP A 60 -7.11 -2.94 -22.51
C ASP A 60 -8.07 -2.17 -23.43
N TYR A 61 -8.43 -0.93 -23.05
CA TYR A 61 -9.22 -0.04 -23.90
C TYR A 61 -8.52 0.22 -25.26
N TYR A 62 -7.22 0.47 -25.27
CA TYR A 62 -6.46 0.65 -26.50
C TYR A 62 -6.31 -0.67 -27.27
N ILE A 63 -6.11 -1.80 -26.62
CA ILE A 63 -6.13 -3.11 -27.25
C ILE A 63 -7.47 -3.32 -27.95
N ASP A 64 -8.57 -3.05 -27.25
CA ASP A 64 -9.94 -3.21 -27.76
C ASP A 64 -10.25 -2.33 -28.97
N HIS A 65 -9.52 -1.22 -29.12
CA HIS A 65 -9.68 -0.29 -30.24
C HIS A 65 -8.85 -0.71 -31.46
N TRP A 66 -7.66 -1.29 -31.26
CA TRP A 66 -6.73 -1.60 -32.35
C TRP A 66 -6.71 -3.08 -32.75
N CYS A 67 -7.19 -3.96 -31.90
CA CYS A 67 -7.27 -5.39 -32.14
C CYS A 67 -8.69 -5.79 -32.53
N THR A 68 -8.83 -6.78 -33.41
CA THR A 68 -10.14 -7.34 -33.78
C THR A 68 -10.76 -8.14 -32.66
N GLN A 69 -9.94 -8.72 -31.79
CA GLN A 69 -10.37 -9.48 -30.62
C GLN A 69 -10.21 -8.65 -29.36
N LYS A 70 -11.24 -8.60 -28.52
CA LYS A 70 -11.23 -7.89 -27.25
C LYS A 70 -10.18 -8.43 -26.28
N ALA A 71 -9.53 -7.56 -25.51
CA ALA A 71 -8.50 -7.91 -24.54
C ALA A 71 -8.93 -9.03 -23.57
N ALA A 72 -10.17 -8.98 -23.11
CA ALA A 72 -10.76 -9.97 -22.20
C ALA A 72 -10.94 -11.39 -22.84
N ARG A 73 -10.88 -11.50 -24.17
CA ARG A 73 -11.00 -12.76 -24.90
C ARG A 73 -9.67 -13.30 -25.41
N LEU A 74 -8.61 -12.51 -25.27
CA LEU A 74 -7.26 -12.94 -25.63
C LEU A 74 -6.72 -13.95 -24.62
N GLU A 75 -5.88 -14.84 -25.10
CA GLU A 75 -5.10 -15.69 -24.18
C GLU A 75 -4.28 -14.81 -23.20
N PRO A 76 -4.24 -15.11 -21.89
CA PRO A 76 -3.61 -14.24 -20.89
C PRO A 76 -2.19 -13.81 -21.25
N VAL A 77 -1.37 -14.70 -21.80
CA VAL A 77 -0.01 -14.38 -22.23
C VAL A 77 0.02 -13.34 -23.35
N VAL A 78 -0.93 -13.43 -24.31
CA VAL A 78 -1.04 -12.51 -25.44
C VAL A 78 -1.52 -11.14 -24.98
N ALA A 79 -2.51 -11.10 -24.08
CA ALA A 79 -2.99 -9.86 -23.46
C ALA A 79 -1.86 -9.15 -22.68
N CYS A 80 -1.10 -9.88 -21.85
CA CYS A 80 0.03 -9.34 -21.12
C CYS A 80 1.15 -8.80 -22.02
N LEU A 81 1.46 -9.49 -23.13
CA LEU A 81 2.42 -9.03 -24.12
C LEU A 81 1.98 -7.73 -24.81
N LEU A 82 0.72 -7.61 -25.19
CA LEU A 82 0.16 -6.39 -25.75
C LEU A 82 0.19 -5.22 -24.73
N ARG A 83 -0.25 -5.48 -23.50
CA ARG A 83 -0.17 -4.48 -22.42
C ARG A 83 1.25 -3.99 -22.20
N LEU A 84 2.23 -4.91 -22.12
CA LEU A 84 3.66 -4.56 -21.99
C LEU A 84 4.18 -3.72 -23.17
N GLY A 85 3.84 -4.11 -24.41
CA GLY A 85 4.27 -3.40 -25.58
C GLY A 85 3.68 -2.00 -25.66
N ILE A 86 2.36 -1.86 -25.45
CA ILE A 86 1.66 -0.57 -25.45
C ILE A 86 2.17 0.32 -24.31
N TYR A 87 2.37 -0.23 -23.10
CA TYR A 87 2.93 0.52 -21.97
C TYR A 87 4.31 1.09 -22.29
N GLN A 88 5.20 0.31 -22.89
CA GLN A 88 6.52 0.79 -23.29
C GLN A 88 6.43 1.94 -24.32
N ILE A 89 5.53 1.83 -25.29
CA ILE A 89 5.35 2.85 -26.34
C ILE A 89 4.77 4.15 -25.76
N LEU A 90 3.75 4.07 -24.90
CA LEU A 90 3.01 5.24 -24.46
C LEU A 90 3.59 5.91 -23.19
N PHE A 91 4.27 5.15 -22.32
CA PHE A 91 4.65 5.59 -20.96
C PHE A 91 6.15 5.53 -20.66
N MET A 92 6.97 5.06 -21.63
CA MET A 92 8.42 4.93 -21.39
C MET A 92 9.23 5.71 -22.43
N ASP A 93 9.40 7.00 -22.21
CA ASP A 93 10.06 7.92 -23.16
C ASP A 93 11.50 7.51 -23.54
N ARG A 94 12.18 6.77 -22.67
CA ARG A 94 13.55 6.29 -22.93
C ARG A 94 13.61 4.99 -23.74
N VAL A 95 12.46 4.40 -24.07
CA VAL A 95 12.38 3.20 -24.91
C VAL A 95 11.91 3.61 -26.31
N PRO A 96 12.77 3.48 -27.34
CA PRO A 96 12.34 3.77 -28.72
C PRO A 96 11.18 2.86 -29.13
N ASP A 97 10.17 3.41 -29.79
CA ASP A 97 8.97 2.68 -30.21
C ASP A 97 9.31 1.43 -31.03
N ARG A 98 10.30 1.55 -31.94
CA ARG A 98 10.79 0.40 -32.74
C ARG A 98 11.35 -0.71 -31.86
N ALA A 99 12.07 -0.37 -30.80
CA ALA A 99 12.61 -1.35 -29.87
C ALA A 99 11.50 -2.02 -29.06
N ALA A 100 10.51 -1.25 -28.57
CA ALA A 100 9.35 -1.77 -27.86
C ALA A 100 8.59 -2.81 -28.71
N VAL A 101 8.34 -2.49 -29.99
CA VAL A 101 7.68 -3.39 -30.93
C VAL A 101 8.52 -4.65 -31.17
N HIS A 102 9.79 -4.48 -31.54
CA HIS A 102 10.68 -5.61 -31.89
C HIS A 102 10.83 -6.56 -30.71
N GLU A 103 11.21 -6.08 -29.53
CA GLU A 103 11.43 -6.89 -28.36
C GLU A 103 10.16 -7.63 -27.88
N THR A 104 8.99 -6.98 -28.00
CA THR A 104 7.72 -7.63 -27.63
C THR A 104 7.37 -8.76 -28.60
N VAL A 105 7.61 -8.56 -29.91
CA VAL A 105 7.40 -9.59 -30.93
C VAL A 105 8.35 -10.78 -30.72
N GLU A 106 9.63 -10.52 -30.46
CA GLU A 106 10.59 -11.57 -30.19
C GLU A 106 10.27 -12.32 -28.88
N LEU A 107 9.86 -11.61 -27.84
CA LEU A 107 9.36 -12.23 -26.60
C LEU A 107 8.15 -13.13 -26.86
N THR A 108 7.23 -12.70 -27.72
CA THR A 108 6.06 -13.49 -28.14
C THR A 108 6.48 -14.85 -28.75
N LYS A 109 7.46 -14.83 -29.63
CA LYS A 109 7.99 -16.06 -30.26
C LYS A 109 8.70 -16.96 -29.22
N ARG A 110 9.54 -16.36 -28.36
CA ARG A 110 10.24 -17.08 -27.28
C ARG A 110 9.29 -17.77 -26.31
N ARG A 111 8.12 -17.17 -26.04
CA ARG A 111 7.08 -17.74 -25.17
C ARG A 111 6.16 -18.73 -25.88
N GLY A 112 6.54 -19.20 -27.09
CA GLY A 112 5.82 -20.22 -27.85
C GLY A 112 4.52 -19.72 -28.48
N LYS A 113 4.33 -18.39 -28.61
CA LYS A 113 3.14 -17.78 -29.20
C LYS A 113 3.39 -17.20 -30.58
N ALA A 114 4.24 -17.84 -31.38
CA ALA A 114 4.64 -17.37 -32.71
C ALA A 114 3.45 -17.06 -33.63
N ARG A 115 2.33 -17.78 -33.51
CA ARG A 115 1.09 -17.51 -34.27
C ARG A 115 0.47 -16.14 -33.98
N ALA A 116 0.65 -15.61 -32.75
CA ALA A 116 0.17 -14.29 -32.36
C ALA A 116 1.11 -13.14 -32.74
N ALA A 117 2.36 -13.45 -33.15
CA ALA A 117 3.40 -12.44 -33.38
C ALA A 117 3.01 -11.41 -34.45
N GLY A 118 2.35 -11.84 -35.55
CA GLY A 118 1.86 -10.96 -36.60
C GLY A 118 0.81 -9.96 -36.11
N MET A 119 -0.16 -10.42 -35.34
CA MET A 119 -1.21 -9.60 -34.74
C MET A 119 -0.63 -8.62 -33.72
N ILE A 120 0.25 -9.08 -32.81
CA ILE A 120 0.93 -8.22 -31.84
C ILE A 120 1.73 -7.13 -32.54
N ASN A 121 2.51 -7.48 -33.59
CA ASN A 121 3.26 -6.51 -34.36
C ASN A 121 2.35 -5.42 -35.01
N ALA A 122 1.21 -5.84 -35.59
CA ALA A 122 0.27 -4.92 -36.22
C ALA A 122 -0.35 -3.94 -35.20
N VAL A 123 -0.80 -4.45 -34.04
CA VAL A 123 -1.38 -3.62 -32.97
C VAL A 123 -0.35 -2.64 -32.42
N LEU A 124 0.87 -3.10 -32.12
CA LEU A 124 1.90 -2.23 -31.55
C LEU A 124 2.40 -1.17 -32.54
N ARG A 125 2.52 -1.50 -33.84
CA ARG A 125 2.85 -0.50 -34.87
C ARG A 125 1.75 0.55 -34.99
N LYS A 126 0.48 0.13 -34.93
CA LYS A 126 -0.64 1.07 -34.95
C LYS A 126 -0.65 1.97 -33.70
N CYS A 127 -0.36 1.41 -32.54
CA CYS A 127 -0.17 2.20 -31.31
C CYS A 127 0.93 3.25 -31.48
N ALA A 128 2.10 2.87 -31.98
CA ALA A 128 3.24 3.77 -32.19
C ALA A 128 2.91 4.90 -33.19
N SER A 129 2.23 4.58 -34.31
CA SER A 129 1.84 5.58 -35.30
C SER A 129 0.73 6.52 -34.83
N SER A 130 -0.08 6.09 -33.84
CA SER A 130 -1.21 6.87 -33.30
C SER A 130 -0.87 7.56 -31.97
N LYS A 131 0.39 7.56 -31.54
CA LYS A 131 0.82 8.09 -30.23
C LYS A 131 0.34 9.54 -29.98
N ASN A 132 0.29 10.37 -31.01
CA ASN A 132 -0.18 11.74 -30.91
C ASN A 132 -1.69 11.93 -31.20
N THR A 133 -2.39 10.85 -31.57
CA THR A 133 -3.82 10.86 -31.94
C THR A 133 -4.49 9.61 -31.35
N LEU A 134 -4.35 9.46 -30.03
CA LEU A 134 -4.92 8.31 -29.31
C LEU A 134 -6.45 8.29 -29.45
N PRO A 135 -7.07 7.09 -29.42
CA PRO A 135 -8.51 6.95 -29.42
C PRO A 135 -9.14 7.78 -28.28
N PRO A 136 -10.24 8.51 -28.55
CA PRO A 136 -10.91 9.31 -27.54
C PRO A 136 -11.45 8.40 -26.43
N LEU A 137 -11.35 8.84 -25.18
CA LEU A 137 -11.91 8.13 -24.04
C LEU A 137 -13.45 8.09 -24.09
N PRO A 138 -14.11 7.16 -23.41
CA PRO A 138 -15.57 7.09 -23.34
C PRO A 138 -16.16 8.42 -22.87
N GLN A 139 -17.24 8.89 -23.54
CA GLN A 139 -17.91 10.17 -23.24
C GLN A 139 -19.33 9.98 -22.66
N ASN A 140 -19.77 8.74 -22.51
CA ASN A 140 -21.16 8.42 -22.15
C ASN A 140 -21.50 8.63 -20.66
N SER A 141 -20.50 8.63 -19.77
CA SER A 141 -20.68 8.98 -18.35
C SER A 141 -19.32 9.27 -17.70
N PHE A 142 -19.35 10.03 -16.58
CA PHE A 142 -18.17 10.23 -15.72
C PHE A 142 -17.52 8.90 -15.34
N ILE A 143 -18.33 7.95 -14.81
CA ILE A 143 -17.84 6.65 -14.35
C ILE A 143 -17.11 5.88 -15.45
N SER A 144 -17.68 5.81 -16.67
CA SER A 144 -17.06 5.10 -17.79
C SER A 144 -15.77 5.76 -18.23
N LYS A 145 -15.73 7.09 -18.27
CA LYS A 145 -14.54 7.87 -18.61
C LYS A 145 -13.45 7.68 -17.55
N ALA A 146 -13.77 7.89 -16.27
CA ALA A 146 -12.83 7.82 -15.16
C ALA A 146 -12.26 6.40 -14.97
N ALA A 147 -13.09 5.36 -15.13
CA ALA A 147 -12.64 3.96 -15.04
C ALA A 147 -11.56 3.63 -16.07
N VAL A 148 -11.67 4.14 -17.29
CA VAL A 148 -10.67 3.96 -18.34
C VAL A 148 -9.48 4.90 -18.11
N GLN A 149 -9.73 6.19 -17.93
CA GLN A 149 -8.71 7.23 -17.83
C GLN A 149 -7.74 6.99 -16.69
N TYR A 150 -8.26 6.65 -15.51
CA TYR A 150 -7.47 6.40 -14.30
C TYR A 150 -7.21 4.92 -14.05
N SER A 151 -7.70 4.06 -14.94
CA SER A 151 -7.50 2.60 -14.89
C SER A 151 -7.90 1.96 -13.56
N HIS A 152 -9.12 2.23 -13.14
CA HIS A 152 -9.74 1.61 -11.97
C HIS A 152 -10.94 0.74 -12.37
N PRO A 153 -11.26 -0.31 -11.60
CA PRO A 153 -12.47 -1.09 -11.84
C PRO A 153 -13.71 -0.19 -11.70
N ARG A 154 -14.69 -0.43 -12.56
CA ARG A 154 -15.92 0.37 -12.59
C ARG A 154 -16.61 0.46 -11.24
N TRP A 155 -16.72 -0.69 -10.52
CA TRP A 155 -17.35 -0.75 -9.20
C TRP A 155 -16.68 0.19 -8.18
N LEU A 156 -15.34 0.33 -8.23
CA LEU A 156 -14.60 1.21 -7.33
C LEU A 156 -14.87 2.68 -7.65
N VAL A 157 -14.90 3.03 -8.94
CA VAL A 157 -15.25 4.40 -9.38
C VAL A 157 -16.69 4.76 -8.95
N GLU A 158 -17.64 3.85 -9.17
CA GLU A 158 -19.04 4.01 -8.72
C GLU A 158 -19.10 4.20 -7.20
N ARG A 159 -18.36 3.39 -6.44
CA ARG A 159 -18.35 3.47 -4.99
C ARG A 159 -17.76 4.78 -4.46
N LEU A 160 -16.60 5.19 -4.98
CA LEU A 160 -15.97 6.47 -4.61
C LEU A 160 -16.85 7.66 -4.98
N THR A 161 -17.43 7.64 -6.19
CA THR A 161 -18.34 8.71 -6.63
C THR A 161 -19.55 8.84 -5.71
N ALA A 162 -20.13 7.73 -5.26
CA ALA A 162 -21.24 7.72 -4.32
C ALA A 162 -20.86 8.25 -2.92
N LEU A 163 -19.60 8.04 -2.49
CA LEU A 163 -19.11 8.46 -1.17
C LEU A 163 -18.74 9.94 -1.11
N VAL A 164 -18.09 10.47 -2.13
CA VAL A 164 -17.47 11.81 -2.08
C VAL A 164 -17.84 12.73 -3.24
N GLY A 165 -18.67 12.27 -4.18
CA GLY A 165 -19.02 13.00 -5.40
C GLY A 165 -17.97 12.89 -6.50
N GLU A 166 -18.32 13.30 -7.73
CA GLU A 166 -17.48 13.12 -8.92
C GLU A 166 -16.13 13.84 -8.82
N GLN A 167 -16.13 15.08 -8.35
CA GLN A 167 -14.92 15.90 -8.28
C GLN A 167 -13.85 15.32 -7.34
N GLU A 168 -14.26 14.94 -6.14
CA GLU A 168 -13.37 14.35 -5.13
C GLU A 168 -12.93 12.93 -5.52
N ALA A 169 -13.86 12.15 -6.12
CA ALA A 169 -13.53 10.83 -6.64
C ALA A 169 -12.48 10.91 -7.76
N GLU A 170 -12.61 11.89 -8.68
CA GLU A 170 -11.62 12.12 -9.74
C GLU A 170 -10.25 12.49 -9.18
N ALA A 171 -10.21 13.36 -8.17
CA ALA A 171 -8.98 13.75 -7.50
C ALA A 171 -8.30 12.53 -6.82
N PHE A 172 -9.06 11.68 -6.15
CA PHE A 172 -8.58 10.43 -5.56
C PHE A 172 -7.99 9.49 -6.62
N LEU A 173 -8.75 9.18 -7.68
CA LEU A 173 -8.34 8.27 -8.75
C LEU A 173 -7.09 8.77 -9.50
N ARG A 174 -6.97 10.08 -9.70
CA ARG A 174 -5.79 10.70 -10.28
C ARG A 174 -4.57 10.51 -9.39
N LEU A 175 -4.72 10.81 -8.10
CA LEU A 175 -3.65 10.71 -7.11
C LEU A 175 -3.12 9.26 -7.00
N ASP A 176 -3.99 8.26 -7.11
CA ASP A 176 -3.60 6.84 -7.10
C ASP A 176 -2.63 6.45 -8.23
N ASN A 177 -2.53 7.28 -9.25
CA ASN A 177 -1.63 7.07 -10.39
C ASN A 177 -0.37 7.96 -10.37
N GLU A 178 -0.26 8.85 -9.39
CA GLU A 178 0.92 9.70 -9.22
C GLU A 178 2.05 8.98 -8.45
N PRO A 179 3.31 9.36 -8.63
CA PRO A 179 4.42 8.83 -7.84
C PRO A 179 4.21 9.08 -6.35
N VAL A 180 4.55 8.10 -5.53
CA VAL A 180 4.46 8.20 -4.07
C VAL A 180 5.79 8.66 -3.50
N PRO A 181 5.85 9.73 -2.70
CA PRO A 181 7.04 10.04 -1.95
C PRO A 181 7.30 8.97 -0.89
N THR A 182 8.57 8.64 -0.68
CA THR A 182 8.95 7.83 0.47
C THR A 182 9.04 8.72 1.69
N VAL A 183 8.27 8.40 2.73
CA VAL A 183 8.33 9.12 4.00
C VAL A 183 9.20 8.35 4.98
N ILE A 184 10.19 9.03 5.54
CA ILE A 184 11.03 8.51 6.62
C ILE A 184 10.78 9.29 7.90
N GLN A 185 10.95 8.63 9.02
CA GLN A 185 10.86 9.19 10.35
C GLN A 185 12.22 9.09 11.04
N ALA A 186 12.70 10.19 11.62
CA ALA A 186 13.85 10.19 12.52
C ALA A 186 13.56 9.32 13.75
N ASN A 187 14.57 8.58 14.19
CA ASN A 187 14.50 7.80 15.42
C ASN A 187 15.04 8.64 16.59
N PRO A 188 14.18 9.20 17.44
CA PRO A 188 14.62 10.08 18.54
C PRO A 188 15.45 9.37 19.60
N LEU A 189 15.50 8.02 19.58
CA LEU A 189 16.36 7.24 20.47
C LEU A 189 17.84 7.27 20.02
N LYS A 190 18.12 7.69 18.78
CA LYS A 190 19.47 7.63 18.18
C LYS A 190 19.96 8.90 17.51
N THR A 191 19.06 9.82 17.16
CA THR A 191 19.42 11.06 16.44
C THR A 191 18.35 12.13 16.61
N THR A 192 18.72 13.35 16.35
CA THR A 192 17.78 14.47 16.19
C THR A 192 17.35 14.63 14.73
N PRO A 193 16.20 15.26 14.45
CA PRO A 193 15.79 15.57 13.08
C PRO A 193 16.85 16.35 12.28
N ALA A 194 17.52 17.31 12.89
CA ALA A 194 18.53 18.15 12.26
C ALA A 194 19.80 17.34 11.89
N GLU A 195 20.26 16.47 12.78
CA GLU A 195 21.41 15.58 12.50
C GLU A 195 21.10 14.62 11.36
N LEU A 196 19.89 13.99 11.35
CA LEU A 196 19.46 13.11 10.28
C LEU A 196 19.38 13.84 8.94
N GLU A 197 18.81 15.05 8.93
CA GLU A 197 18.73 15.87 7.71
C GLU A 197 20.11 16.17 7.14
N ASN A 198 21.05 16.59 7.96
CA ASN A 198 22.43 16.89 7.56
C ASN A 198 23.13 15.65 6.98
N GLU A 199 22.98 14.49 7.63
CA GLU A 199 23.57 13.24 7.15
C GLU A 199 23.01 12.85 5.78
N LEU A 200 21.69 12.82 5.62
CA LEU A 200 21.04 12.43 4.37
C LEU A 200 21.38 13.39 3.23
N ARG A 201 21.50 14.69 3.48
CA ARG A 201 21.95 15.68 2.49
C ARG A 201 23.40 15.40 2.05
N SER A 202 24.25 15.05 3.00
CA SER A 202 25.66 14.70 2.72
C SER A 202 25.77 13.43 1.85
N ASP A 203 24.83 12.49 2.02
CA ASP A 203 24.69 11.28 1.20
C ASP A 203 24.03 11.55 -0.17
N GLY A 204 23.73 12.81 -0.50
CA GLY A 204 23.12 13.21 -1.77
C GLY A 204 21.61 12.93 -1.87
N VAL A 205 20.95 12.58 -0.77
CA VAL A 205 19.50 12.38 -0.72
C VAL A 205 18.80 13.74 -0.76
N ARG A 206 17.82 13.86 -1.63
CA ARG A 206 16.90 15.01 -1.64
C ARG A 206 15.80 14.76 -0.64
N LEU A 207 15.62 15.67 0.29
CA LEU A 207 14.60 15.56 1.32
C LEU A 207 13.89 16.89 1.56
N THR A 208 12.62 16.81 1.89
CA THR A 208 11.74 17.90 2.27
C THR A 208 11.12 17.56 3.63
N PRO A 209 11.20 18.43 4.63
CA PRO A 209 10.50 18.21 5.89
C PRO A 209 9.00 18.03 5.66
N HIS A 210 8.41 17.08 6.37
CA HIS A 210 6.97 16.88 6.29
C HIS A 210 6.25 18.10 6.89
N PRO A 211 5.22 18.65 6.23
CA PRO A 211 4.68 19.96 6.59
C PRO A 211 4.10 20.07 8.00
N TRP A 212 3.72 18.94 8.62
CA TRP A 212 3.10 18.94 9.94
C TRP A 212 3.48 17.74 10.84
N LEU A 213 4.35 16.83 10.38
CA LEU A 213 4.93 15.77 11.23
C LEU A 213 6.38 16.08 11.52
N GLU A 214 6.65 16.53 12.74
CA GLU A 214 8.02 16.78 13.18
C GLU A 214 8.87 15.51 13.11
N GLY A 215 10.11 15.66 12.65
CA GLY A 215 11.05 14.54 12.48
C GLY A 215 10.71 13.60 11.33
N CYS A 216 9.71 13.92 10.50
CA CYS A 216 9.41 13.19 9.29
C CYS A 216 9.88 13.97 8.06
N PHE A 217 10.35 13.22 7.04
CA PHE A 217 10.85 13.78 5.79
C PHE A 217 10.33 12.99 4.60
N GLU A 218 9.92 13.69 3.54
CA GLU A 218 9.74 13.10 2.23
C GLU A 218 11.09 13.02 1.53
N VAL A 219 11.48 11.84 1.04
CA VAL A 219 12.79 11.61 0.44
C VAL A 219 12.68 11.11 -0.99
N THR A 220 13.61 11.56 -1.83
CA THR A 220 13.77 11.12 -3.22
C THR A 220 15.24 10.98 -3.57
N GLY A 221 15.53 10.13 -4.57
CA GLY A 221 16.92 9.91 -5.00
C GLY A 221 17.72 9.01 -4.04
N THR A 222 17.04 8.25 -3.19
CA THR A 222 17.66 7.38 -2.18
C THR A 222 18.36 6.15 -2.78
N GLY A 223 18.03 5.79 -4.03
CA GLY A 223 18.43 4.48 -4.57
C GLY A 223 17.81 3.36 -3.73
N ASP A 224 18.64 2.43 -3.31
CA ASP A 224 18.26 1.38 -2.33
C ASP A 224 18.38 1.96 -0.91
N LEU A 225 17.25 2.30 -0.34
CA LEU A 225 17.16 2.96 0.96
C LEU A 225 17.78 2.12 2.09
N GLU A 226 17.75 0.79 1.97
CA GLU A 226 18.34 -0.11 2.96
C GLU A 226 19.87 0.02 3.04
N ARG A 227 20.50 0.58 1.99
CA ARG A 227 21.96 0.83 1.91
C ARG A 227 22.40 2.17 2.48
N LEU A 228 21.47 3.08 2.76
CA LEU A 228 21.82 4.35 3.41
C LEU A 228 22.31 4.10 4.83
N SER A 229 23.42 4.77 5.21
CA SER A 229 24.01 4.67 6.55
C SER A 229 22.99 4.97 7.65
N ALA A 230 22.23 6.04 7.49
CA ALA A 230 21.18 6.44 8.41
C ALA A 230 20.11 5.35 8.62
N PHE A 231 19.73 4.62 7.56
CA PHE A 231 18.78 3.52 7.68
C PHE A 231 19.42 2.28 8.32
N ALA A 232 20.57 1.86 7.83
CA ALA A 232 21.28 0.67 8.33
C ALA A 232 21.62 0.77 9.83
N SER A 233 22.02 1.97 10.29
CA SER A 233 22.32 2.25 11.71
C SER A 233 21.08 2.46 12.59
N GLY A 234 19.87 2.47 11.98
CA GLY A 234 18.61 2.64 12.68
C GLY A 234 18.32 4.07 13.16
N ARG A 235 18.96 5.08 12.56
CA ARG A 235 18.64 6.49 12.83
C ARG A 235 17.36 6.95 12.17
N CYS A 236 16.83 6.20 11.21
CA CYS A 236 15.52 6.45 10.65
C CYS A 236 14.76 5.14 10.36
N THR A 237 13.46 5.28 10.16
CA THR A 237 12.58 4.21 9.69
C THR A 237 11.66 4.74 8.59
N VAL A 238 11.20 3.85 7.70
CA VAL A 238 10.20 4.18 6.67
C VAL A 238 8.82 4.00 7.26
N GLN A 239 8.02 5.04 7.25
CA GLN A 239 6.63 4.97 7.69
C GLN A 239 5.81 6.06 7.00
N ASP A 240 4.65 5.68 6.46
CA ASP A 240 3.69 6.64 5.94
C ASP A 240 3.12 7.54 7.04
N ALA A 241 2.80 8.78 6.66
CA ALA A 241 2.23 9.76 7.57
C ALA A 241 0.92 9.28 8.22
N ALA A 242 0.02 8.64 7.47
CA ALA A 242 -1.23 8.11 8.02
C ALA A 242 -1.00 7.00 9.06
N ALA A 243 -0.05 6.10 8.79
CA ALA A 243 0.34 5.06 9.75
C ALA A 243 0.98 5.66 11.02
N ARG A 244 1.74 6.76 10.87
CA ARG A 244 2.29 7.52 12.01
C ARG A 244 1.18 8.17 12.84
N LEU A 245 0.17 8.76 12.19
CA LEU A 245 -1.00 9.34 12.86
C LEU A 245 -1.77 8.31 13.69
N ALA A 246 -1.90 7.06 13.23
CA ALA A 246 -2.52 6.01 14.03
C ALA A 246 -1.76 5.71 15.32
N ALA A 247 -0.42 5.70 15.28
CA ALA A 247 0.40 5.56 16.48
C ALA A 247 0.28 6.77 17.43
N ILE A 248 0.17 7.98 16.86
CA ILE A 248 -0.09 9.21 17.65
C ILE A 248 -1.47 9.16 18.30
N ALA A 249 -2.50 8.70 17.58
CA ALA A 249 -3.85 8.52 18.13
C ALA A 249 -3.89 7.49 19.26
N ALA A 250 -3.07 6.46 19.20
CA ALA A 250 -2.92 5.49 20.28
C ALA A 250 -2.39 6.16 21.55
N GLY A 251 -1.44 7.07 21.41
CA GLY A 251 -0.95 7.95 22.46
C GLY A 251 -0.39 7.25 23.69
N PRO A 252 0.41 6.17 23.55
CA PRO A 252 0.99 5.49 24.70
C PRO A 252 2.01 6.38 25.39
N LYS A 253 2.14 6.21 26.71
CA LYS A 253 3.07 6.97 27.56
C LYS A 253 4.23 6.07 27.99
N PRO A 254 5.39 6.65 28.33
CA PRO A 254 6.48 5.91 28.96
C PRO A 254 6.00 5.13 30.19
N GLY A 255 6.22 3.80 30.19
CA GLY A 255 5.78 2.90 31.23
C GLY A 255 4.50 2.11 30.93
N ASP A 256 3.74 2.47 29.92
CA ASP A 256 2.51 1.77 29.55
C ASP A 256 2.79 0.34 29.02
N ARG A 257 1.76 -0.51 29.15
CA ARG A 257 1.67 -1.80 28.47
C ARG A 257 0.81 -1.64 27.22
N VAL A 258 1.41 -1.90 26.08
CA VAL A 258 0.76 -1.77 24.77
C VAL A 258 0.62 -3.13 24.12
N LEU A 259 -0.53 -3.36 23.48
CA LEU A 259 -0.75 -4.51 22.61
C LEU A 259 -1.02 -4.02 21.18
N ASP A 260 -0.19 -4.42 20.20
CA ASP A 260 -0.38 -4.20 18.77
C ASP A 260 -0.75 -5.53 18.11
N VAL A 261 -2.02 -5.68 17.72
CA VAL A 261 -2.61 -7.00 17.46
C VAL A 261 -2.31 -7.55 16.07
N CYS A 262 -2.17 -6.68 15.06
CA CYS A 262 -1.83 -7.05 13.69
C CYS A 262 -0.59 -6.27 13.25
N ALA A 263 0.49 -6.39 14.03
CA ALA A 263 1.60 -5.45 14.09
C ALA A 263 2.50 -5.42 12.84
N ALA A 264 2.59 -6.53 12.11
CA ALA A 264 3.60 -6.65 11.06
C ALA A 264 3.39 -5.70 9.86
N PRO A 265 4.47 -5.07 9.39
CA PRO A 265 5.90 -5.34 9.65
C PRO A 265 6.51 -4.60 10.85
N GLY A 266 5.72 -3.96 11.73
CA GLY A 266 6.20 -3.36 12.97
C GLY A 266 6.22 -1.83 13.01
N GLY A 267 5.92 -1.16 11.89
CA GLY A 267 6.06 0.31 11.80
C GLY A 267 5.31 1.08 12.89
N LYS A 268 4.08 0.68 13.25
CA LYS A 268 3.29 1.32 14.32
C LYS A 268 3.84 0.98 15.70
N SER A 269 4.23 -0.29 15.94
CA SER A 269 4.92 -0.69 17.17
C SER A 269 6.20 0.12 17.40
N PHE A 270 7.02 0.32 16.35
CA PHE A 270 8.25 1.13 16.44
C PHE A 270 7.93 2.59 16.76
N ALA A 271 6.92 3.16 16.10
CA ALA A 271 6.49 4.53 16.34
C ALA A 271 5.99 4.72 17.79
N MET A 272 5.22 3.75 18.33
CA MET A 272 4.78 3.76 19.72
C MET A 272 5.94 3.60 20.69
N ALA A 273 6.89 2.70 20.42
CA ALA A 273 8.08 2.53 21.27
C ALA A 273 8.95 3.80 21.35
N MET A 274 9.11 4.51 20.22
CA MET A 274 9.78 5.81 20.18
C MET A 274 9.03 6.87 20.99
N GLN A 275 7.70 6.92 20.89
CA GLN A 275 6.86 7.81 21.67
C GLN A 275 6.91 7.50 23.17
N MET A 276 7.07 6.23 23.54
CA MET A 276 7.26 5.76 24.91
C MET A 276 8.71 5.96 25.42
N GLU A 277 9.58 6.59 24.64
CA GLU A 277 11.00 6.77 24.99
C GLU A 277 11.71 5.44 25.32
N ASN A 278 11.27 4.35 24.65
CA ASN A 278 11.77 2.98 24.89
C ASN A 278 11.61 2.53 26.36
N ARG A 279 10.53 2.93 27.05
CA ARG A 279 10.18 2.58 28.43
C ARG A 279 8.78 2.03 28.50
N GLY A 280 8.60 0.84 29.10
CA GLY A 280 7.32 0.11 29.18
C GLY A 280 7.41 -1.27 28.55
N ASP A 281 6.31 -1.75 27.97
CA ASP A 281 6.23 -3.06 27.34
C ASP A 281 5.28 -2.99 26.13
N ILE A 282 5.72 -3.47 24.96
CA ILE A 282 4.89 -3.58 23.76
C ILE A 282 4.88 -5.04 23.34
N LEU A 283 3.69 -5.65 23.31
CA LEU A 283 3.48 -6.96 22.73
C LEU A 283 2.94 -6.81 21.31
N SER A 284 3.76 -7.14 20.31
CA SER A 284 3.44 -7.07 18.90
C SER A 284 3.06 -8.44 18.36
N CYS A 285 1.84 -8.59 17.85
CA CYS A 285 1.29 -9.87 17.40
C CYS A 285 1.07 -9.90 15.87
N ASP A 286 1.25 -11.06 15.25
CA ASP A 286 0.81 -11.37 13.89
C ASP A 286 0.53 -12.87 13.77
N ILE A 287 -0.35 -13.26 12.83
CA ILE A 287 -0.67 -14.67 12.56
C ILE A 287 0.41 -15.39 11.74
N HIS A 288 1.39 -14.67 11.21
CA HIS A 288 2.42 -15.20 10.33
C HIS A 288 3.80 -15.21 10.99
N PRO A 289 4.40 -16.38 11.28
CA PRO A 289 5.69 -16.46 11.98
C PRO A 289 6.83 -15.71 11.27
N HIS A 290 6.85 -15.74 9.92
CA HIS A 290 7.89 -15.05 9.14
C HIS A 290 7.81 -13.53 9.26
N LYS A 291 6.64 -12.97 9.56
CA LYS A 291 6.46 -11.54 9.75
C LYS A 291 6.92 -11.06 11.13
N LEU A 292 6.86 -11.91 12.16
CA LEU A 292 7.38 -11.58 13.47
C LEU A 292 8.89 -11.29 13.42
N LYS A 293 9.63 -12.03 12.61
CA LYS A 293 11.07 -11.77 12.37
C LYS A 293 11.35 -10.38 11.79
N LEU A 294 10.41 -9.81 11.01
CA LEU A 294 10.56 -8.45 10.50
C LEU A 294 10.43 -7.42 11.65
N ILE A 295 9.52 -7.66 12.59
CA ILE A 295 9.37 -6.82 13.78
C ILE A 295 10.63 -6.91 14.64
N GLU A 296 11.10 -8.11 14.93
CA GLU A 296 12.31 -8.33 15.74
C GLU A 296 13.55 -7.68 15.14
N SER A 297 13.80 -7.91 13.85
CA SER A 297 14.94 -7.31 13.16
C SER A 297 14.84 -5.79 13.07
N GLY A 298 13.63 -5.26 12.83
CA GLY A 298 13.38 -3.83 12.83
C GLY A 298 13.61 -3.19 14.20
N ALA A 299 13.10 -3.77 15.27
CA ALA A 299 13.30 -3.31 16.65
C ALA A 299 14.80 -3.32 17.02
N ALA A 300 15.51 -4.41 16.72
CA ALA A 300 16.95 -4.51 16.95
C ALA A 300 17.74 -3.42 16.20
N ARG A 301 17.45 -3.21 14.91
CA ARG A 301 18.07 -2.16 14.08
C ARG A 301 17.85 -0.76 14.69
N LEU A 302 16.62 -0.49 15.14
CA LEU A 302 16.23 0.80 15.73
C LEU A 302 16.73 0.97 17.17
N GLY A 303 17.25 -0.06 17.83
CA GLY A 303 17.67 -0.01 19.24
C GLY A 303 16.49 -0.03 20.21
N ILE A 304 15.33 -0.55 19.78
CA ILE A 304 14.13 -0.66 20.62
C ILE A 304 14.21 -1.98 21.40
N THR A 305 14.07 -1.90 22.71
CA THR A 305 14.21 -3.06 23.63
C THR A 305 12.91 -3.47 24.30
N ILE A 306 11.86 -2.67 24.24
CA ILE A 306 10.58 -2.90 24.91
C ILE A 306 9.58 -3.68 24.07
N ILE A 307 9.92 -4.04 22.83
CA ILE A 307 9.04 -4.83 21.96
C ILE A 307 9.32 -6.32 22.15
N ARG A 308 8.26 -7.05 22.44
CA ARG A 308 8.21 -8.51 22.39
C ARG A 308 7.24 -8.93 21.28
N THR A 309 7.47 -10.08 20.66
CA THR A 309 6.60 -10.61 19.60
C THR A 309 5.84 -11.85 20.07
N ALA A 310 4.63 -12.04 19.57
CA ALA A 310 3.86 -13.26 19.79
C ALA A 310 3.12 -13.69 18.50
N LEU A 311 3.13 -15.00 18.26
CA LEU A 311 2.28 -15.59 17.20
C LEU A 311 0.87 -15.71 17.76
N ALA A 312 -0.06 -14.92 17.23
CA ALA A 312 -1.45 -14.92 17.68
C ALA A 312 -2.41 -14.52 16.56
N ASP A 313 -3.56 -15.17 16.53
CA ASP A 313 -4.70 -14.73 15.74
C ASP A 313 -5.51 -13.72 16.58
N GLY A 314 -5.70 -12.50 16.07
CA GLY A 314 -6.47 -11.47 16.78
C GLY A 314 -7.93 -11.86 17.08
N ARG A 315 -8.44 -12.92 16.47
CA ARG A 315 -9.78 -13.49 16.71
C ARG A 315 -9.82 -14.48 17.90
N GLU A 316 -8.66 -14.97 18.33
CA GLU A 316 -8.56 -15.98 19.40
C GLU A 316 -8.28 -15.35 20.76
N ARG A 317 -8.96 -15.84 21.80
CA ARG A 317 -8.86 -15.31 23.15
C ARG A 317 -7.61 -15.82 23.87
N HIS A 318 -6.81 -14.89 24.37
CA HIS A 318 -5.68 -15.19 25.24
C HIS A 318 -5.98 -14.74 26.68
N ALA A 319 -6.27 -15.69 27.56
CA ALA A 319 -6.72 -15.40 28.94
C ALA A 319 -5.71 -14.55 29.74
N GLY A 320 -4.40 -14.77 29.53
CA GLY A 320 -3.34 -14.01 30.21
C GLY A 320 -3.20 -12.55 29.78
N TRP A 321 -3.93 -12.10 28.75
CA TRP A 321 -3.86 -10.70 28.27
C TRP A 321 -5.09 -9.87 28.69
N VAL A 322 -6.10 -10.52 29.26
CA VAL A 322 -7.36 -9.86 29.66
C VAL A 322 -7.08 -8.74 30.67
N GLU A 323 -7.54 -7.53 30.32
CA GLU A 323 -7.41 -6.31 31.15
C GLU A 323 -5.97 -5.93 31.53
N GLN A 324 -4.98 -6.33 30.71
CA GLN A 324 -3.57 -6.05 31.01
C GLN A 324 -3.02 -4.83 30.25
N ALA A 325 -3.65 -4.39 29.17
CA ALA A 325 -3.10 -3.35 28.31
C ALA A 325 -3.67 -1.96 28.67
N ASP A 326 -2.79 -0.98 28.80
CA ASP A 326 -3.13 0.44 28.86
C ASP A 326 -3.64 0.92 27.51
N VAL A 327 -3.02 0.44 26.42
CA VAL A 327 -3.36 0.77 25.04
C VAL A 327 -3.39 -0.51 24.21
N VAL A 328 -4.45 -0.70 23.45
CA VAL A 328 -4.54 -1.72 22.40
C VAL A 328 -4.69 -1.05 21.04
N LEU A 329 -3.81 -1.38 20.11
CA LEU A 329 -3.90 -0.99 18.71
C LEU A 329 -4.35 -2.19 17.86
N ALA A 330 -5.48 -2.02 17.19
CA ALA A 330 -6.05 -2.97 16.23
C ALA A 330 -5.96 -2.38 14.82
N ASP A 331 -4.77 -2.44 14.19
CA ASP A 331 -4.57 -2.11 12.78
C ASP A 331 -4.92 -3.35 11.94
N VAL A 332 -6.21 -3.53 11.72
CA VAL A 332 -6.77 -4.81 11.25
C VAL A 332 -6.55 -5.04 9.74
N PRO A 333 -6.53 -6.31 9.29
CA PRO A 333 -6.52 -6.61 7.87
C PRO A 333 -7.76 -6.02 7.19
N CYS A 334 -7.54 -5.30 6.08
CA CYS A 334 -8.58 -4.56 5.36
C CYS A 334 -8.41 -4.68 3.84
N SER A 335 -9.33 -4.07 3.08
CA SER A 335 -9.25 -4.03 1.62
C SER A 335 -7.96 -3.37 1.11
N GLY A 336 -7.43 -2.39 1.84
CA GLY A 336 -6.24 -1.64 1.46
C GLY A 336 -6.51 -0.57 0.40
N LEU A 337 -7.78 -0.23 0.14
CA LEU A 337 -8.14 0.72 -0.93
C LEU A 337 -7.66 2.16 -0.69
N GLY A 338 -7.13 2.46 0.49
CA GLY A 338 -6.47 3.73 0.77
C GLY A 338 -4.99 3.79 0.35
N ILE A 339 -4.38 2.64 0.00
CA ILE A 339 -2.96 2.54 -0.36
C ILE A 339 -2.72 2.04 -1.79
N ILE A 340 -3.71 2.17 -2.67
CA ILE A 340 -3.64 1.79 -4.09
C ILE A 340 -2.44 2.45 -4.77
N ARG A 341 -2.16 3.70 -4.42
CA ARG A 341 -1.01 4.46 -4.94
C ARG A 341 0.31 3.72 -4.74
N LYS A 342 0.48 3.05 -3.59
CA LYS A 342 1.68 2.24 -3.25
C LYS A 342 1.60 0.82 -3.76
N LYS A 343 0.39 0.25 -3.82
CA LYS A 343 0.11 -1.13 -4.20
C LYS A 343 -1.00 -1.17 -5.25
N PRO A 344 -0.69 -0.87 -6.52
CA PRO A 344 -1.70 -0.71 -7.56
C PRO A 344 -2.49 -1.98 -7.88
N ASP A 345 -2.00 -3.15 -7.50
CA ASP A 345 -2.69 -4.43 -7.63
C ASP A 345 -3.95 -4.52 -6.74
N ILE A 346 -3.99 -3.80 -5.63
CA ILE A 346 -5.14 -3.78 -4.70
C ILE A 346 -6.43 -3.40 -5.41
N ARG A 347 -6.38 -2.49 -6.40
CA ARG A 347 -7.56 -2.08 -7.16
C ARG A 347 -8.26 -3.22 -7.90
N TRP A 348 -7.54 -4.32 -8.16
CA TRP A 348 -8.05 -5.50 -8.89
C TRP A 348 -8.58 -6.60 -7.98
N LYS A 349 -8.66 -6.37 -6.67
CA LYS A 349 -9.29 -7.31 -5.74
C LYS A 349 -10.77 -7.51 -6.08
N ASP A 350 -11.23 -8.75 -5.89
CA ASP A 350 -12.64 -9.11 -6.08
C ASP A 350 -13.53 -8.47 -4.99
N PRO A 351 -14.53 -7.66 -5.36
CA PRO A 351 -15.47 -7.08 -4.39
C PRO A 351 -16.15 -8.10 -3.50
N ALA A 352 -16.42 -9.31 -4.00
CA ALA A 352 -17.05 -10.38 -3.21
C ALA A 352 -16.15 -10.85 -2.05
N GLN A 353 -14.82 -10.85 -2.24
CA GLN A 353 -13.87 -11.15 -1.18
C GLN A 353 -13.77 -9.98 -0.17
N LEU A 354 -13.86 -8.74 -0.64
CA LEU A 354 -13.82 -7.56 0.22
C LEU A 354 -15.03 -7.48 1.14
N ALA A 355 -16.20 -7.91 0.68
CA ALA A 355 -17.44 -7.90 1.47
C ALA A 355 -17.38 -8.77 2.75
N GLN A 356 -16.40 -9.68 2.86
CA GLN A 356 -16.21 -10.52 4.06
C GLN A 356 -15.35 -9.86 5.14
N LEU A 357 -14.60 -8.81 4.79
CA LEU A 357 -13.64 -8.17 5.70
C LEU A 357 -14.27 -7.53 6.94
N PRO A 358 -15.42 -6.82 6.86
CA PRO A 358 -16.03 -6.23 8.06
C PRO A 358 -16.35 -7.24 9.15
N ALA A 359 -16.78 -8.45 8.80
CA ALA A 359 -17.06 -9.50 9.80
C ALA A 359 -15.77 -9.98 10.50
N VAL A 360 -14.68 -10.12 9.75
CA VAL A 360 -13.35 -10.48 10.32
C VAL A 360 -12.85 -9.36 11.23
N GLN A 361 -12.96 -8.11 10.80
CA GLN A 361 -12.54 -6.94 11.55
C GLN A 361 -13.31 -6.78 12.86
N LEU A 362 -14.63 -6.95 12.81
CA LEU A 362 -15.48 -6.92 14.00
C LEU A 362 -15.13 -8.06 14.96
N SER A 363 -14.87 -9.27 14.45
CA SER A 363 -14.44 -10.40 15.28
C SER A 363 -13.13 -10.12 16.00
N ILE A 364 -12.15 -9.52 15.33
CA ILE A 364 -10.90 -9.10 15.96
C ILE A 364 -11.19 -8.04 17.03
N LEU A 365 -11.94 -6.99 16.69
CA LEU A 365 -12.20 -5.87 17.59
C LEU A 365 -12.93 -6.33 18.86
N ASN A 366 -13.95 -7.20 18.73
CA ASN A 366 -14.66 -7.79 19.84
C ASN A 366 -13.74 -8.62 20.77
N ASN A 367 -12.81 -9.39 20.21
CA ASN A 367 -11.89 -10.17 21.01
C ASN A 367 -10.88 -9.29 21.74
N VAL A 368 -10.24 -8.35 21.03
CA VAL A 368 -9.11 -7.57 21.58
C VAL A 368 -9.56 -6.49 22.56
N SER A 369 -10.83 -6.06 22.50
CA SER A 369 -11.41 -5.11 23.47
C SER A 369 -11.28 -5.60 24.93
N ALA A 370 -11.33 -6.90 25.12
CA ALA A 370 -11.19 -7.49 26.45
C ALA A 370 -9.77 -7.40 27.05
N TYR A 371 -8.78 -7.09 26.23
CA TYR A 371 -7.39 -6.92 26.69
C TYR A 371 -7.15 -5.53 27.26
N VAL A 372 -8.00 -4.57 26.90
CA VAL A 372 -7.95 -3.19 27.40
C VAL A 372 -8.34 -3.19 28.88
N ARG A 373 -7.51 -2.64 29.75
CA ARG A 373 -7.89 -2.45 31.16
C ARG A 373 -9.00 -1.41 31.33
N PRO A 374 -9.75 -1.39 32.44
CA PRO A 374 -10.64 -0.28 32.77
C PRO A 374 -9.89 1.05 32.71
N GLY A 375 -10.47 2.07 32.04
CA GLY A 375 -9.82 3.34 31.76
C GLY A 375 -8.76 3.34 30.66
N GLY A 376 -8.47 2.20 30.05
CA GLY A 376 -7.52 2.05 28.95
C GLY A 376 -8.08 2.50 27.58
N VAL A 377 -7.22 2.51 26.57
CA VAL A 377 -7.50 2.98 25.21
C VAL A 377 -7.51 1.83 24.23
N LEU A 378 -8.49 1.82 23.35
CA LEU A 378 -8.58 0.96 22.17
C LEU A 378 -8.54 1.83 20.91
N VAL A 379 -7.57 1.61 20.04
CA VAL A 379 -7.52 2.25 18.72
C VAL A 379 -7.80 1.22 17.65
N TYR A 380 -8.82 1.49 16.85
CA TYR A 380 -9.12 0.74 15.63
C TYR A 380 -8.63 1.51 14.42
N ALA A 381 -7.89 0.83 13.53
CA ALA A 381 -7.32 1.47 12.35
C ALA A 381 -7.39 0.55 11.13
N THR A 382 -7.54 1.16 9.94
CA THR A 382 -7.53 0.49 8.64
C THR A 382 -6.86 1.35 7.58
N CYS A 383 -6.23 0.75 6.59
CA CYS A 383 -5.72 1.44 5.40
C CYS A 383 -6.74 1.44 4.24
N THR A 384 -8.01 1.70 4.55
CA THR A 384 -9.10 1.82 3.57
C THR A 384 -9.97 3.04 3.85
N VAL A 385 -10.68 3.49 2.82
CA VAL A 385 -11.64 4.60 2.90
C VAL A 385 -13.09 4.14 2.87
N LEU A 386 -13.33 2.82 2.87
CA LEU A 386 -14.68 2.27 2.80
C LEU A 386 -15.40 2.34 4.15
N PRO A 387 -16.58 3.00 4.24
CA PRO A 387 -17.32 3.15 5.50
C PRO A 387 -17.70 1.83 6.16
N GLU A 388 -17.98 0.78 5.40
CA GLU A 388 -18.33 -0.54 5.90
C GLU A 388 -17.21 -1.23 6.67
N GLU A 389 -15.94 -0.96 6.32
CA GLU A 389 -14.76 -1.46 7.04
C GLU A 389 -14.32 -0.52 8.18
N ASN A 390 -14.86 0.69 8.22
CA ASN A 390 -14.48 1.79 9.11
C ASN A 390 -15.56 2.06 10.16
N GLY A 391 -16.30 3.14 10.00
CA GLY A 391 -17.38 3.52 10.92
C GLY A 391 -18.47 2.47 11.10
N GLY A 392 -18.72 1.63 10.07
CA GLY A 392 -19.67 0.53 10.15
C GLY A 392 -19.23 -0.55 11.17
N VAL A 393 -17.95 -0.94 11.16
CA VAL A 393 -17.39 -1.90 12.14
C VAL A 393 -17.40 -1.29 13.53
N VAL A 394 -16.99 -0.02 13.68
CA VAL A 394 -16.96 0.67 14.97
C VAL A 394 -18.37 0.80 15.56
N SER A 395 -19.38 1.15 14.76
CA SER A 395 -20.76 1.23 15.22
C SER A 395 -21.27 -0.12 15.73
N ALA A 396 -21.10 -1.17 14.93
CA ALA A 396 -21.49 -2.53 15.33
C ALA A 396 -20.78 -3.02 16.61
N PHE A 397 -19.52 -2.61 16.81
CA PHE A 397 -18.78 -2.88 18.03
C PHE A 397 -19.36 -2.15 19.25
N LEU A 398 -19.61 -0.85 19.13
CA LEU A 398 -20.13 -0.03 20.24
C LEU A 398 -21.55 -0.41 20.64
N ASP A 399 -22.35 -0.95 19.71
CA ASP A 399 -23.72 -1.44 19.99
C ASP A 399 -23.72 -2.62 20.99
N VAL A 400 -22.64 -3.42 21.02
CA VAL A 400 -22.54 -4.60 21.90
C VAL A 400 -21.50 -4.43 23.03
N HIS A 401 -20.77 -3.33 23.05
CA HIS A 401 -19.77 -2.98 24.08
C HIS A 401 -20.08 -1.62 24.73
N PRO A 402 -21.13 -1.51 25.58
CA PRO A 402 -21.51 -0.23 26.20
C PRO A 402 -20.48 0.32 27.19
N ASP A 403 -19.49 -0.50 27.57
CA ASP A 403 -18.33 -0.10 28.37
C ASP A 403 -17.29 0.68 27.58
N PHE A 404 -17.41 0.79 26.25
CA PHE A 404 -16.56 1.63 25.41
C PHE A 404 -17.30 2.87 24.90
N ALA A 405 -16.56 3.94 24.71
CA ALA A 405 -17.06 5.15 24.05
C ALA A 405 -15.96 5.77 23.18
N LYS A 406 -16.35 6.40 22.07
CA LYS A 406 -15.42 7.21 21.27
C LYS A 406 -14.83 8.32 22.16
N GLU A 407 -13.54 8.55 22.03
CA GLU A 407 -12.80 9.58 22.74
C GLU A 407 -12.20 10.58 21.76
N GLU A 408 -12.42 11.86 22.02
CA GLU A 408 -11.83 12.94 21.25
C GLU A 408 -10.29 12.88 21.31
N PHE A 409 -9.64 13.16 20.17
CA PHE A 409 -8.19 13.23 20.06
C PHE A 409 -7.77 14.27 19.01
N THR A 410 -6.53 14.74 19.09
CA THR A 410 -5.98 15.70 18.15
C THR A 410 -4.84 15.08 17.36
N LEU A 411 -4.81 15.33 16.05
CA LEU A 411 -3.77 14.88 15.16
C LEU A 411 -3.05 16.07 14.49
N PRO A 412 -1.71 16.03 14.39
CA PRO A 412 -0.96 17.02 13.65
C PRO A 412 -1.48 17.17 12.22
N GLY A 413 -1.63 18.40 11.73
CA GLY A 413 -2.10 18.71 10.39
C GLY A 413 -3.58 18.42 10.09
N ILE A 414 -4.26 17.68 10.97
CA ILE A 414 -5.68 17.33 10.82
C ILE A 414 -6.56 18.14 11.80
N GLY A 415 -6.08 18.35 13.03
CA GLY A 415 -6.83 19.03 14.08
C GLY A 415 -7.56 18.09 15.03
N SER A 416 -8.62 18.61 15.70
CA SER A 416 -9.47 17.83 16.61
C SER A 416 -10.35 16.85 15.84
N CYS A 417 -10.37 15.59 16.33
CA CYS A 417 -11.17 14.48 15.83
C CYS A 417 -12.16 14.06 16.92
N PRO A 418 -13.48 14.04 16.68
CA PRO A 418 -14.49 13.77 17.72
C PRO A 418 -14.59 12.29 18.12
N GLY A 419 -13.56 11.50 17.86
CA GLY A 419 -13.45 10.09 18.20
C GLY A 419 -13.05 9.20 17.03
N ASP A 420 -13.26 9.67 15.79
CA ASP A 420 -12.75 9.01 14.59
C ASP A 420 -12.48 9.99 13.44
N VAL A 421 -11.71 9.53 12.47
CA VAL A 421 -11.40 10.31 11.26
C VAL A 421 -11.08 9.38 10.09
N THR A 422 -11.55 9.75 8.89
CA THR A 422 -11.10 9.17 7.63
C THR A 422 -10.16 10.15 6.94
N LEU A 423 -8.92 9.72 6.74
CA LEU A 423 -7.92 10.46 5.98
C LEU A 423 -8.13 10.15 4.50
N TRP A 424 -8.49 11.15 3.72
CA TRP A 424 -8.67 11.05 2.28
C TRP A 424 -7.40 11.54 1.59
N PRO A 425 -6.71 10.73 0.77
CA PRO A 425 -5.42 11.10 0.16
C PRO A 425 -5.43 12.45 -0.55
N GLN A 426 -6.48 12.75 -1.29
CA GLN A 426 -6.61 14.01 -2.03
C GLN A 426 -6.82 15.25 -1.14
N ARG A 427 -7.19 15.05 0.13
CA ARG A 427 -7.40 16.14 1.11
C ARG A 427 -6.22 16.30 2.06
N THR A 428 -5.60 15.19 2.42
CA THR A 428 -4.56 15.17 3.48
C THR A 428 -3.15 15.01 2.93
N GLY A 429 -2.98 14.56 1.69
CA GLY A 429 -1.68 14.22 1.09
C GLY A 429 -1.07 12.90 1.62
N THR A 430 -1.75 12.23 2.56
CA THR A 430 -1.33 10.95 3.15
C THR A 430 -1.92 9.75 2.39
N ASP A 431 -1.63 8.52 2.82
CA ASP A 431 -2.43 7.37 2.43
C ASP A 431 -3.89 7.53 2.91
N GLY A 432 -4.82 6.86 2.23
CA GLY A 432 -6.19 6.72 2.70
C GLY A 432 -6.23 5.82 3.94
N PHE A 433 -6.76 6.35 5.03
CA PHE A 433 -6.68 5.67 6.32
C PHE A 433 -7.89 6.03 7.18
N TYR A 434 -8.27 5.11 8.05
CA TYR A 434 -9.25 5.37 9.09
C TYR A 434 -8.65 5.13 10.46
N ILE A 435 -8.97 6.01 11.41
CA ILE A 435 -8.52 5.92 12.81
C ILE A 435 -9.73 6.21 13.69
N CYS A 436 -10.03 5.30 14.61
CA CYS A 436 -11.01 5.51 15.68
C CYS A 436 -10.33 5.26 17.02
N ARG A 437 -10.44 6.21 17.92
CA ARG A 437 -9.98 6.10 19.30
C ARG A 437 -11.18 5.92 20.21
N MET A 438 -11.11 4.92 21.07
CA MET A 438 -12.15 4.59 22.05
C MET A 438 -11.51 4.42 23.41
N ARG A 439 -12.26 4.79 24.46
CA ARG A 439 -11.87 4.57 25.85
C ARG A 439 -12.80 3.58 26.50
N ARG A 440 -12.24 2.62 27.23
CA ARG A 440 -13.01 1.75 28.11
C ARG A 440 -13.36 2.51 29.40
N ARG A 441 -14.62 2.50 29.80
CA ARG A 441 -15.07 3.08 31.07
C ARG A 441 -14.39 2.37 32.23
N GLY A 442 -14.08 3.11 33.30
CA GLY A 442 -13.47 2.58 34.51
C GLY A 442 -14.47 1.89 35.43
#